data_58ca793546b3844ff247df4e6ad8ee55
#
_entry.id   58ca793546b3844ff247df4e6ad8ee55
#
_cell.length_a   1.000
_cell.length_b   1.000
_cell.length_c   1.000
_cell.angle_alpha   90.00
_cell.angle_beta   90.00
_cell.angle_gamma   90.00
#
_symmetry.space_group_name_H-M   'P 1'
#
loop_
_entity.id
_entity.type
_entity.pdbx_description
1 polymer ?
#
loop_
_entity_poly.entity_id
_entity_poly.type
_entity_poly.pdbx_seq_one_letter_code
_entity_poly.pdbx_strand_id
1 'polypeptide(L)'
;MNQRTDSKPPLTRRNFLELTGGLTAGVMLSSSGAAFSADKAGGRRIRIGVVGGGFGSTFQWHEHPNCVVTGVTDLRPERRDKLRRVYKCDKVYSSLESMIREAKDIDAVAVFSGGLDHVKHATMCMENGWHVISAVPACHTLEEARELKDAVKRTGLSYMMAETSYYRPECILMREMVRKGAMGNLFYTECEYYHDRGDLKQLGANKKSRFFDLDGSYSWRWGYPPMLYPTHSLGYITGVTGETIKSVSCLGWGTGDHPYLTENAYDNPHWNQAAMMQTDRGNMVRCNVFWLCAAHGERAQWFGDKATFYMHKGGIHESLLKFRTRGDTATRYDLPTQEGGDVEIPEYWKSDMLPPAMRHKSGHGNSHTFLSAEFVNALLDGRKPAVDIDAALAMTVPGIVAHQSALKDGEQMKVPKFA
;
A
#
# COMPACT_ATOMS: atom_id res chain seq x y z
N MET A 1 -26.15 18.18 -37.47
CA MET A 1 -24.87 18.92 -37.43
C MET A 1 -24.04 18.32 -36.32
N ASN A 2 -23.16 17.36 -36.66
CA ASN A 2 -22.27 16.70 -35.72
C ASN A 2 -21.04 17.58 -35.51
N GLN A 3 -20.89 18.19 -34.34
CA GLN A 3 -19.64 18.78 -33.93
C GLN A 3 -18.74 17.63 -33.47
N ARG A 4 -17.73 17.28 -34.26
CA ARG A 4 -16.58 16.48 -33.80
C ARG A 4 -15.82 17.34 -32.81
N THR A 5 -15.82 16.94 -31.57
CA THR A 5 -14.87 17.46 -30.56
C THR A 5 -13.49 16.93 -30.93
N ASP A 6 -12.63 17.80 -31.43
CA ASP A 6 -11.19 17.50 -31.58
C ASP A 6 -10.60 17.22 -30.22
N SER A 7 -10.59 15.95 -29.81
CA SER A 7 -9.81 15.52 -28.66
C SER A 7 -8.31 15.56 -29.03
N LYS A 8 -7.55 16.46 -28.42
CA LYS A 8 -6.09 16.44 -28.53
C LYS A 8 -5.58 15.05 -28.12
N PRO A 9 -4.57 14.51 -28.81
CA PRO A 9 -4.05 13.19 -28.49
C PRO A 9 -3.51 13.14 -27.05
N PRO A 10 -3.58 12.00 -26.37
CA PRO A 10 -3.07 11.84 -25.00
C PRO A 10 -1.58 12.17 -24.94
N LEU A 11 -1.14 12.73 -23.82
CA LEU A 11 0.26 13.05 -23.55
C LEU A 11 1.09 11.75 -23.54
N THR A 12 1.86 11.54 -24.61
CA THR A 12 2.76 10.40 -24.70
C THR A 12 4.01 10.65 -23.82
N ARG A 13 4.74 9.58 -23.48
CA ARG A 13 6.03 9.67 -22.74
C ARG A 13 7.00 10.67 -23.40
N ARG A 14 6.99 10.77 -24.72
CA ARG A 14 7.83 11.68 -25.51
C ARG A 14 7.42 13.14 -25.30
N ASN A 15 6.13 13.44 -25.39
CA ASN A 15 5.59 14.79 -25.20
C ASN A 15 5.78 15.26 -23.75
N PHE A 16 5.68 14.34 -22.77
CA PHE A 16 5.95 14.64 -21.37
C PHE A 16 7.41 15.02 -21.13
N LEU A 17 8.37 14.33 -21.76
CA LEU A 17 9.80 14.63 -21.66
C LEU A 17 10.17 15.94 -22.38
N GLU A 18 9.45 16.28 -23.43
CA GLU A 18 9.63 17.55 -24.16
C GLU A 18 9.06 18.74 -23.38
N LEU A 19 7.93 18.58 -22.70
CA LEU A 19 7.28 19.62 -21.86
C LEU A 19 8.06 19.95 -20.58
N THR A 20 8.82 19.01 -20.04
CA THR A 20 9.64 19.25 -18.83
C THR A 20 10.98 19.95 -19.08
N GLY A 21 11.20 20.45 -20.31
CA GLY A 21 12.36 21.27 -20.70
C GLY A 21 13.64 20.47 -20.88
N GLY A 22 13.87 20.10 -22.13
CA GLY A 22 15.21 19.94 -22.72
C GLY A 22 16.25 19.17 -21.92
N LEU A 23 16.01 17.93 -21.58
CA LEU A 23 17.08 16.99 -21.31
C LEU A 23 17.35 16.21 -22.60
N THR A 24 18.42 16.66 -23.28
CA THR A 24 19.01 16.01 -24.46
C THR A 24 19.03 14.49 -24.30
N ALA A 25 18.72 13.82 -25.40
CA ALA A 25 18.91 12.39 -25.60
C ALA A 25 20.28 11.95 -25.08
N GLY A 26 20.29 11.13 -24.04
CA GLY A 26 21.55 10.58 -23.53
C GLY A 26 21.51 10.10 -22.07
N VAL A 27 20.48 10.36 -21.30
CA VAL A 27 20.41 9.81 -19.94
C VAL A 27 19.66 8.50 -20.00
N MET A 28 20.42 7.41 -20.11
CA MET A 28 19.93 6.09 -19.75
C MET A 28 19.30 6.18 -18.35
N LEU A 29 18.10 5.64 -18.23
CA LEU A 29 17.35 5.47 -17.00
C LEU A 29 18.21 4.71 -15.98
N SER A 30 19.04 5.40 -15.22
CA SER A 30 19.51 4.89 -13.95
C SER A 30 18.35 5.04 -12.97
N SER A 31 17.39 4.14 -13.06
CA SER A 31 16.43 3.90 -12.01
C SER A 31 17.23 3.48 -10.79
N SER A 32 17.15 4.23 -9.69
CA SER A 32 17.54 3.73 -8.37
C SER A 32 16.51 2.73 -7.80
N GLY A 33 15.58 2.26 -8.62
CA GLY A 33 15.04 0.92 -8.52
C GLY A 33 16.03 0.04 -9.27
N ALA A 34 16.83 -0.77 -8.57
CA ALA A 34 17.79 -1.65 -9.18
C ALA A 34 17.11 -2.43 -10.33
N ALA A 35 17.58 -2.19 -11.57
CA ALA A 35 17.19 -3.00 -12.70
C ALA A 35 17.47 -4.45 -12.32
N PHE A 36 16.52 -5.34 -12.55
CA PHE A 36 16.71 -6.76 -12.28
C PHE A 36 17.91 -7.24 -13.11
N SER A 37 19.02 -7.53 -12.43
CA SER A 37 20.19 -8.10 -13.07
C SER A 37 19.90 -9.57 -13.38
N ALA A 38 19.76 -9.90 -14.66
CA ALA A 38 19.57 -11.25 -15.12
C ALA A 38 20.73 -12.21 -14.77
N ASP A 39 21.89 -11.67 -14.42
CA ASP A 39 23.12 -12.42 -14.11
C ASP A 39 23.13 -13.13 -12.75
N LYS A 40 22.06 -13.00 -11.97
CA LYS A 40 21.89 -13.76 -10.71
C LYS A 40 21.28 -15.15 -10.91
N ALA A 41 21.07 -15.58 -12.14
CA ALA A 41 20.63 -16.94 -12.47
C ALA A 41 21.73 -17.96 -12.15
N GLY A 42 21.68 -18.54 -10.95
CA GLY A 42 22.68 -19.46 -10.41
C GLY A 42 23.16 -19.10 -9.00
N GLY A 43 22.77 -17.93 -8.47
CA GLY A 43 23.08 -17.45 -7.16
C GLY A 43 22.17 -17.98 -6.03
N ARG A 44 22.35 -17.45 -4.84
CA ARG A 44 21.54 -17.74 -3.64
C ARG A 44 20.04 -17.63 -3.95
N ARG A 45 19.26 -18.62 -3.51
CA ARG A 45 17.80 -18.60 -3.54
C ARG A 45 17.26 -18.31 -2.14
N ILE A 46 16.29 -17.39 -2.06
CA ILE A 46 15.57 -17.12 -0.81
C ILE A 46 14.51 -18.19 -0.62
N ARG A 47 14.57 -18.88 0.51
CA ARG A 47 13.60 -19.89 0.94
C ARG A 47 12.54 -19.21 1.79
N ILE A 48 11.30 -19.12 1.27
CA ILE A 48 10.23 -18.39 1.91
C ILE A 48 9.14 -19.30 2.47
N GLY A 49 8.71 -19.04 3.70
CA GLY A 49 7.51 -19.59 4.30
C GLY A 49 6.30 -18.69 4.02
N VAL A 50 5.11 -19.24 3.82
CA VAL A 50 3.87 -18.45 3.61
C VAL A 50 2.85 -18.80 4.68
N VAL A 51 2.42 -17.80 5.46
CA VAL A 51 1.45 -17.89 6.54
C VAL A 51 0.17 -17.14 6.15
N GLY A 52 -0.95 -17.84 6.06
CA GLY A 52 -2.24 -17.24 5.68
C GLY A 52 -2.60 -17.43 4.20
N GLY A 53 -3.42 -18.42 3.91
CA GLY A 53 -3.79 -18.85 2.54
C GLY A 53 -4.90 -18.05 1.88
N GLY A 54 -5.49 -17.08 2.57
CA GLY A 54 -6.43 -16.14 1.96
C GLY A 54 -5.70 -15.21 0.98
N PHE A 55 -5.14 -14.14 1.51
CA PHE A 55 -4.39 -13.14 0.74
C PHE A 55 -3.02 -13.68 0.28
N GLY A 56 -2.31 -14.41 1.14
CA GLY A 56 -0.97 -14.92 0.83
C GLY A 56 -0.89 -15.84 -0.38
N SER A 57 -2.01 -16.46 -0.82
CA SER A 57 -2.04 -17.29 -2.02
C SER A 57 -2.04 -16.50 -3.34
N THR A 58 -2.04 -15.17 -3.29
CA THR A 58 -2.13 -14.31 -4.48
C THR A 58 -0.81 -13.66 -4.87
N PHE A 59 0.27 -13.96 -4.17
CA PHE A 59 1.63 -13.46 -4.44
C PHE A 59 2.44 -14.42 -5.30
N GLN A 60 3.45 -13.90 -6.01
CA GLN A 60 4.18 -14.63 -7.05
C GLN A 60 5.60 -15.06 -6.61
N TRP A 61 5.75 -15.54 -5.36
CA TRP A 61 7.03 -16.02 -4.83
C TRP A 61 7.70 -17.09 -5.69
N HIS A 62 6.89 -18.03 -6.19
CA HIS A 62 7.32 -19.18 -6.98
C HIS A 62 7.73 -18.84 -8.43
N GLU A 63 7.44 -17.62 -8.87
CA GLU A 63 7.79 -17.14 -10.21
C GLU A 63 9.12 -16.36 -10.19
N HIS A 64 9.57 -15.92 -9.02
CA HIS A 64 10.85 -15.24 -8.91
C HIS A 64 12.01 -16.25 -9.05
N PRO A 65 12.98 -16.04 -9.99
CA PRO A 65 14.04 -17.02 -10.27
C PRO A 65 14.90 -17.36 -9.05
N ASN A 66 15.08 -16.40 -8.14
CA ASN A 66 15.86 -16.58 -6.93
C ASN A 66 15.01 -16.77 -5.66
N CYS A 67 13.79 -17.30 -5.79
CA CYS A 67 12.94 -17.63 -4.64
C CYS A 67 12.37 -19.04 -4.76
N VAL A 68 12.09 -19.64 -3.61
CA VAL A 68 11.37 -20.92 -3.52
C VAL A 68 10.52 -20.92 -2.26
N VAL A 69 9.27 -21.38 -2.38
CA VAL A 69 8.41 -21.57 -1.21
C VAL A 69 8.73 -22.92 -0.59
N THR A 70 9.22 -22.91 0.66
CA THR A 70 9.68 -24.12 1.37
C THR A 70 8.79 -24.50 2.54
N GLY A 71 7.74 -23.74 2.84
CA GLY A 71 6.78 -24.06 3.89
C GLY A 71 5.50 -23.23 3.75
N VAL A 72 4.36 -23.83 4.06
CA VAL A 72 3.07 -23.13 4.03
C VAL A 72 2.23 -23.48 5.24
N THR A 73 1.46 -22.52 5.75
CA THR A 73 0.50 -22.75 6.83
C THR A 73 -0.71 -21.81 6.77
N ASP A 74 -1.83 -22.30 7.26
CA ASP A 74 -3.04 -21.55 7.60
C ASP A 74 -3.80 -22.36 8.66
N LEU A 75 -4.57 -21.74 9.54
CA LEU A 75 -5.38 -22.45 10.50
C LEU A 75 -6.54 -23.22 9.84
N ARG A 76 -7.01 -22.74 8.67
CA ARG A 76 -8.07 -23.37 7.89
C ARG A 76 -7.48 -24.40 6.92
N PRO A 77 -7.89 -25.70 7.01
CA PRO A 77 -7.34 -26.75 6.15
C PRO A 77 -7.46 -26.45 4.66
N GLU A 78 -8.62 -25.94 4.21
CA GLU A 78 -8.87 -25.63 2.80
C GLU A 78 -7.93 -24.52 2.26
N ARG A 79 -7.51 -23.59 3.13
CA ARG A 79 -6.53 -22.55 2.77
C ARG A 79 -5.10 -23.08 2.74
N ARG A 80 -4.76 -24.01 3.63
CA ARG A 80 -3.47 -24.74 3.57
C ARG A 80 -3.35 -25.51 2.26
N ASP A 81 -4.39 -26.25 1.88
CA ASP A 81 -4.43 -26.98 0.62
C ASP A 81 -4.34 -26.07 -0.60
N LYS A 82 -4.95 -24.88 -0.52
CA LYS A 82 -4.80 -23.86 -1.57
C LYS A 82 -3.33 -23.41 -1.69
N LEU A 83 -2.67 -23.06 -0.59
CA LEU A 83 -1.26 -22.68 -0.59
C LEU A 83 -0.38 -23.77 -1.13
N ARG A 84 -0.58 -25.03 -0.71
CA ARG A 84 0.15 -26.20 -1.20
C ARG A 84 0.07 -26.32 -2.72
N ARG A 85 -1.14 -26.17 -3.28
CA ARG A 85 -1.35 -26.26 -4.74
C ARG A 85 -0.73 -25.07 -5.49
N VAL A 86 -0.95 -23.85 -5.02
CA VAL A 86 -0.44 -22.62 -5.68
C VAL A 86 1.08 -22.63 -5.73
N TYR A 87 1.71 -22.96 -4.62
CA TYR A 87 3.18 -22.89 -4.49
C TYR A 87 3.90 -24.21 -4.77
N LYS A 88 3.14 -25.27 -5.07
CA LYS A 88 3.70 -26.63 -5.26
C LYS A 88 4.62 -27.01 -4.10
N CYS A 89 4.21 -26.70 -2.86
CA CYS A 89 4.98 -26.89 -1.64
C CYS A 89 4.38 -28.02 -0.81
N ASP A 90 5.10 -29.11 -0.64
CA ASP A 90 4.63 -30.29 0.11
C ASP A 90 4.84 -30.14 1.64
N LYS A 91 5.65 -29.18 2.09
CA LYS A 91 5.84 -28.91 3.53
C LYS A 91 4.72 -28.03 4.05
N VAL A 92 3.73 -28.66 4.66
CA VAL A 92 2.51 -28.03 5.17
C VAL A 92 2.48 -28.15 6.69
N TYR A 93 2.41 -27.02 7.38
CA TYR A 93 2.37 -26.97 8.84
C TYR A 93 0.96 -26.62 9.33
N SER A 94 0.59 -27.10 10.53
CA SER A 94 -0.75 -26.87 11.10
C SER A 94 -0.93 -25.43 11.59
N SER A 95 0.16 -24.76 12.00
CA SER A 95 0.18 -23.38 12.46
C SER A 95 1.56 -22.74 12.25
N LEU A 96 1.70 -21.43 12.50
CA LEU A 96 3.00 -20.74 12.49
C LEU A 96 3.93 -21.31 13.57
N GLU A 97 3.40 -21.60 14.75
CA GLU A 97 4.20 -22.16 15.86
C GLU A 97 4.76 -23.54 15.50
N SER A 98 4.00 -24.39 14.79
CA SER A 98 4.52 -25.66 14.30
C SER A 98 5.58 -25.46 13.22
N MET A 99 5.39 -24.48 12.33
CA MET A 99 6.39 -24.12 11.34
C MET A 99 7.70 -23.65 12.01
N ILE A 100 7.63 -22.81 13.03
CA ILE A 100 8.80 -22.32 13.79
C ILE A 100 9.55 -23.48 14.44
N ARG A 101 8.84 -24.44 15.05
CA ARG A 101 9.51 -25.60 15.70
C ARG A 101 10.17 -26.56 14.72
N GLU A 102 9.57 -26.75 13.55
CA GLU A 102 9.87 -27.90 12.69
C GLU A 102 10.67 -27.53 11.44
N ALA A 103 10.49 -26.30 10.92
CA ALA A 103 11.17 -25.88 9.71
C ALA A 103 12.66 -25.59 9.94
N LYS A 104 13.52 -26.13 9.06
CA LYS A 104 14.98 -25.97 9.12
C LYS A 104 15.55 -25.13 7.98
N ASP A 105 14.72 -24.83 6.97
CA ASP A 105 15.17 -24.29 5.70
C ASP A 105 14.29 -23.11 5.23
N ILE A 106 14.09 -22.14 6.13
CA ILE A 106 13.37 -20.89 5.84
C ILE A 106 14.34 -19.72 6.11
N ASP A 107 14.46 -18.81 5.14
CA ASP A 107 15.22 -17.56 5.26
C ASP A 107 14.29 -16.38 5.58
N ALA A 108 13.04 -16.44 5.08
CA ALA A 108 12.07 -15.37 5.22
C ALA A 108 10.64 -15.91 5.31
N VAL A 109 9.74 -15.12 5.88
CA VAL A 109 8.32 -15.50 6.01
C VAL A 109 7.41 -14.35 5.51
N ALA A 110 6.42 -14.72 4.70
CA ALA A 110 5.32 -13.86 4.33
C ALA A 110 4.16 -14.08 5.33
N VAL A 111 3.96 -13.13 6.22
CA VAL A 111 2.95 -13.15 7.30
C VAL A 111 1.68 -12.47 6.81
N PHE A 112 0.70 -13.26 6.38
CA PHE A 112 -0.61 -12.82 5.93
C PHE A 112 -1.74 -13.39 6.82
N SER A 113 -1.49 -13.42 8.11
CA SER A 113 -2.41 -13.83 9.16
C SER A 113 -3.52 -12.80 9.43
N GLY A 114 -4.24 -12.93 10.53
CA GLY A 114 -5.17 -11.92 10.99
C GLY A 114 -4.47 -10.60 11.33
N GLY A 115 -5.14 -9.46 11.05
CA GLY A 115 -4.51 -8.15 11.25
C GLY A 115 -3.95 -7.95 12.65
N LEU A 116 -4.70 -8.34 13.69
CA LEU A 116 -4.27 -8.18 15.09
C LEU A 116 -3.07 -9.06 15.48
N ASP A 117 -2.73 -10.06 14.67
CA ASP A 117 -1.61 -10.95 14.93
C ASP A 117 -0.32 -10.55 14.21
N HIS A 118 -0.34 -9.49 13.38
CA HIS A 118 0.81 -9.14 12.52
C HIS A 118 2.08 -8.90 13.33
N VAL A 119 2.01 -8.08 14.38
CA VAL A 119 3.19 -7.76 15.22
C VAL A 119 3.69 -8.99 15.94
N LYS A 120 2.80 -9.73 16.62
CA LYS A 120 3.13 -10.98 17.31
C LYS A 120 3.81 -11.97 16.36
N HIS A 121 3.20 -12.25 15.22
CA HIS A 121 3.73 -13.22 14.28
C HIS A 121 5.03 -12.76 13.60
N ALA A 122 5.13 -11.46 13.27
CA ALA A 122 6.36 -10.89 12.72
C ALA A 122 7.52 -10.99 13.74
N THR A 123 7.26 -10.61 14.98
CA THR A 123 8.25 -10.70 16.07
C THR A 123 8.71 -12.14 16.30
N MET A 124 7.77 -13.09 16.40
CA MET A 124 8.09 -14.51 16.53
C MET A 124 8.98 -15.03 15.38
N CYS A 125 8.66 -14.64 14.13
CA CYS A 125 9.48 -15.02 12.98
C CYS A 125 10.89 -14.41 13.02
N MET A 126 11.00 -13.12 13.36
CA MET A 126 12.30 -12.45 13.46
C MET A 126 13.15 -13.01 14.61
N GLU A 127 12.55 -13.34 15.76
CA GLU A 127 13.25 -13.99 16.87
C GLU A 127 13.74 -15.40 16.51
N ASN A 128 13.08 -16.05 15.55
CA ASN A 128 13.54 -17.32 14.99
C ASN A 128 14.57 -17.16 13.84
N GLY A 129 15.05 -15.95 13.59
CA GLY A 129 16.08 -15.67 12.59
C GLY A 129 15.56 -15.50 11.15
N TRP A 130 14.27 -15.30 10.93
CA TRP A 130 13.66 -15.15 9.61
C TRP A 130 13.35 -13.69 9.29
N HIS A 131 13.69 -13.25 8.07
CA HIS A 131 13.20 -11.97 7.54
C HIS A 131 11.70 -12.02 7.35
N VAL A 132 11.02 -10.86 7.43
CA VAL A 132 9.54 -10.82 7.39
C VAL A 132 9.03 -9.83 6.34
N ILE A 133 8.05 -10.28 5.58
CA ILE A 133 7.08 -9.39 4.91
C ILE A 133 5.70 -9.65 5.50
N SER A 134 5.01 -8.60 5.96
CA SER A 134 3.65 -8.75 6.51
C SER A 134 2.59 -8.07 5.63
N ALA A 135 1.34 -8.51 5.76
CA ALA A 135 0.21 -7.77 5.22
C ALA A 135 0.03 -6.44 5.99
N VAL A 136 -0.89 -5.62 5.51
CA VAL A 136 -1.30 -4.35 6.09
C VAL A 136 -2.47 -4.52 7.08
N PRO A 137 -2.56 -3.61 8.06
CA PRO A 137 -1.56 -2.63 8.52
C PRO A 137 -0.42 -3.29 9.29
N ALA A 138 0.68 -2.56 9.50
CA ALA A 138 1.84 -3.10 10.24
C ALA A 138 1.51 -3.39 11.71
N CYS A 139 0.68 -2.55 12.33
CA CYS A 139 0.27 -2.62 13.73
C CYS A 139 -1.08 -1.93 13.95
N HIS A 140 -1.65 -2.06 15.17
CA HIS A 140 -2.94 -1.48 15.53
C HIS A 140 -2.87 -0.54 16.74
N THR A 141 -1.79 -0.60 17.50
CA THR A 141 -1.53 0.30 18.65
C THR A 141 -0.16 0.94 18.56
N LEU A 142 0.05 2.00 19.34
CA LEU A 142 1.35 2.67 19.42
C LEU A 142 2.39 1.80 20.13
N GLU A 143 1.94 0.95 21.05
CA GLU A 143 2.75 -0.05 21.75
C GLU A 143 3.26 -1.10 20.77
N GLU A 144 2.37 -1.66 19.94
CA GLU A 144 2.72 -2.61 18.89
C GLU A 144 3.69 -1.99 17.86
N ALA A 145 3.51 -0.70 17.52
CA ALA A 145 4.44 0.01 16.63
C ALA A 145 5.85 0.04 17.22
N ARG A 146 5.98 0.29 18.52
CA ARG A 146 7.26 0.26 19.22
C ARG A 146 7.84 -1.15 19.28
N GLU A 147 7.02 -2.13 19.66
CA GLU A 147 7.44 -3.53 19.73
C GLU A 147 8.01 -4.03 18.41
N LEU A 148 7.30 -3.77 17.30
CA LEU A 148 7.75 -4.18 15.97
C LEU A 148 9.05 -3.46 15.55
N LYS A 149 9.17 -2.16 15.83
CA LYS A 149 10.39 -1.38 15.56
C LYS A 149 11.58 -1.93 16.37
N ASP A 150 11.37 -2.22 17.65
CA ASP A 150 12.38 -2.76 18.54
C ASP A 150 12.80 -4.18 18.14
N ALA A 151 11.85 -5.01 17.66
CA ALA A 151 12.15 -6.34 17.13
C ALA A 151 13.07 -6.28 15.91
N VAL A 152 12.77 -5.40 14.95
CA VAL A 152 13.64 -5.17 13.77
C VAL A 152 15.03 -4.70 14.21
N LYS A 153 15.11 -3.74 15.14
CA LYS A 153 16.39 -3.21 15.66
C LYS A 153 17.21 -4.27 16.40
N ARG A 154 16.56 -5.07 17.24
CA ARG A 154 17.18 -6.12 18.06
C ARG A 154 17.72 -7.27 17.23
N THR A 155 16.96 -7.69 16.22
CA THR A 155 17.32 -8.83 15.38
C THR A 155 18.22 -8.47 14.20
N GLY A 156 18.22 -7.23 13.77
CA GLY A 156 18.91 -6.79 12.55
C GLY A 156 18.32 -7.37 11.26
N LEU A 157 17.15 -8.01 11.34
CA LEU A 157 16.50 -8.63 10.19
C LEU A 157 15.67 -7.62 9.40
N SER A 158 15.46 -7.93 8.13
CA SER A 158 14.61 -7.10 7.25
C SER A 158 13.15 -7.33 7.55
N TYR A 159 12.41 -6.23 7.68
CA TYR A 159 10.95 -6.20 7.69
C TYR A 159 10.46 -5.36 6.51
N MET A 160 9.41 -5.84 5.85
CA MET A 160 8.68 -5.11 4.80
C MET A 160 7.18 -5.19 5.06
N MET A 161 6.45 -4.12 4.83
CA MET A 161 4.99 -4.15 4.76
C MET A 161 4.54 -4.27 3.29
N ALA A 162 3.66 -5.21 3.00
CA ALA A 162 3.12 -5.46 1.66
C ALA A 162 2.02 -4.44 1.29
N GLU A 163 2.36 -3.13 1.32
CA GLU A 163 1.43 -2.08 0.95
C GLU A 163 1.25 -2.00 -0.57
N THR A 164 0.06 -2.35 -1.02
CA THR A 164 -0.24 -2.50 -2.45
C THR A 164 -0.32 -1.17 -3.20
N SER A 165 -0.72 -0.07 -2.54
CA SER A 165 -0.78 1.26 -3.16
C SER A 165 0.61 1.76 -3.58
N TYR A 166 1.67 1.34 -2.88
CA TYR A 166 3.05 1.73 -3.18
C TYR A 166 3.46 1.40 -4.64
N TYR A 167 2.98 0.29 -5.18
CA TYR A 167 3.29 -0.17 -6.54
C TYR A 167 2.14 -0.01 -7.54
N ARG A 168 1.13 0.81 -7.21
CA ARG A 168 0.19 1.27 -8.23
C ARG A 168 0.95 2.00 -9.33
N PRO A 169 0.57 1.82 -10.61
CA PRO A 169 1.27 2.47 -11.72
C PRO A 169 1.38 3.99 -11.57
N GLU A 170 0.34 4.63 -11.05
CA GLU A 170 0.31 6.06 -10.78
C GLU A 170 1.30 6.46 -9.68
N CYS A 171 1.44 5.65 -8.63
CA CYS A 171 2.45 5.87 -7.59
C CYS A 171 3.88 5.75 -8.12
N ILE A 172 4.14 4.79 -9.00
CA ILE A 172 5.45 4.65 -9.65
C ILE A 172 5.76 5.89 -10.49
N LEU A 173 4.80 6.33 -11.31
CA LEU A 173 4.92 7.55 -12.12
C LEU A 173 5.15 8.78 -11.23
N MET A 174 4.36 8.94 -10.18
CA MET A 174 4.46 10.11 -9.30
C MET A 174 5.79 10.17 -8.54
N ARG A 175 6.34 9.04 -8.08
CA ARG A 175 7.70 9.01 -7.52
C ARG A 175 8.75 9.51 -8.52
N GLU A 176 8.64 9.12 -9.78
CA GLU A 176 9.53 9.62 -10.83
C GLU A 176 9.38 11.13 -11.06
N MET A 177 8.13 11.62 -11.13
CA MET A 177 7.84 13.04 -11.31
C MET A 177 8.35 13.90 -10.15
N VAL A 178 8.10 13.48 -8.91
CA VAL A 178 8.57 14.19 -7.71
C VAL A 178 10.09 14.19 -7.67
N ARG A 179 10.74 13.05 -7.90
CA ARG A 179 12.23 12.96 -7.94
C ARG A 179 12.86 13.84 -9.00
N LYS A 180 12.20 14.03 -10.15
CA LYS A 180 12.66 14.91 -11.24
C LYS A 180 12.31 16.39 -11.01
N GLY A 181 11.61 16.73 -9.90
CA GLY A 181 11.15 18.09 -9.62
C GLY A 181 10.06 18.61 -10.57
N ALA A 182 9.40 17.70 -11.30
CA ALA A 182 8.36 18.05 -12.27
C ALA A 182 7.10 18.61 -11.60
N MET A 183 6.80 18.18 -10.37
CA MET A 183 5.70 18.70 -9.57
C MET A 183 5.99 20.04 -8.90
N GLY A 184 7.28 20.42 -8.79
CA GLY A 184 7.69 21.53 -7.94
C GLY A 184 7.55 21.18 -6.45
N ASN A 185 7.15 22.15 -5.63
CA ASN A 185 6.85 21.91 -4.21
C ASN A 185 5.43 21.38 -4.10
N LEU A 186 5.27 20.18 -3.59
CA LEU A 186 3.96 19.66 -3.21
C LEU A 186 3.48 20.39 -1.96
N PHE A 187 2.24 20.85 -1.98
CA PHE A 187 1.63 21.56 -0.86
C PHE A 187 0.32 20.93 -0.38
N TYR A 188 -0.31 20.09 -1.23
CA TYR A 188 -1.54 19.38 -0.89
C TYR A 188 -1.62 18.04 -1.60
N THR A 189 -2.10 17.03 -0.89
CA THR A 189 -2.35 15.69 -1.43
C THR A 189 -3.70 15.20 -0.91
N GLU A 190 -4.52 14.65 -1.78
CA GLU A 190 -5.72 13.91 -1.40
C GLU A 190 -5.48 12.43 -1.61
N CYS A 191 -5.86 11.62 -0.63
CA CYS A 191 -5.79 10.17 -0.72
C CYS A 191 -7.00 9.53 -0.06
N GLU A 192 -7.52 8.48 -0.68
CA GLU A 192 -8.76 7.85 -0.23
C GLU A 192 -8.76 6.35 -0.49
N TYR A 193 -9.36 5.62 0.45
CA TYR A 193 -9.64 4.21 0.33
C TYR A 193 -11.10 3.93 0.69
N TYR A 194 -11.86 3.48 -0.28
CA TYR A 194 -13.27 3.14 -0.13
C TYR A 194 -13.46 1.64 -0.29
N HIS A 195 -13.99 1.00 0.74
CA HIS A 195 -14.23 -0.43 0.73
C HIS A 195 -15.59 -0.75 1.33
N ASP A 196 -16.62 -0.58 0.51
CA ASP A 196 -18.00 -0.80 0.92
C ASP A 196 -18.18 -2.19 1.55
N ARG A 197 -18.80 -2.21 2.72
CA ARG A 197 -19.12 -3.46 3.44
C ARG A 197 -20.38 -4.14 2.91
N GLY A 198 -21.09 -3.47 1.99
CA GLY A 198 -22.29 -3.96 1.34
C GLY A 198 -23.58 -3.76 2.16
N ASP A 199 -24.53 -4.66 1.99
CA ASP A 199 -25.81 -4.59 2.66
C ASP A 199 -25.69 -4.81 4.18
N LEU A 200 -25.96 -3.78 4.94
CA LEU A 200 -25.89 -3.80 6.40
C LEU A 200 -26.78 -4.89 7.04
N LYS A 201 -27.95 -5.17 6.43
CA LYS A 201 -28.84 -6.23 6.94
C LYS A 201 -28.24 -7.62 6.82
N GLN A 202 -27.39 -7.82 5.82
CA GLN A 202 -26.72 -9.09 5.58
C GLN A 202 -25.36 -9.20 6.27
N LEU A 203 -24.76 -8.09 6.68
CA LEU A 203 -23.41 -8.06 7.23
C LEU A 203 -23.26 -9.01 8.45
N GLY A 204 -24.22 -9.05 9.34
CA GLY A 204 -24.24 -9.92 10.50
C GLY A 204 -24.92 -11.28 10.28
N ALA A 205 -25.57 -11.51 9.14
CA ALA A 205 -26.34 -12.73 8.88
C ALA A 205 -25.47 -13.88 8.35
N ASN A 206 -24.47 -13.59 7.53
CA ASN A 206 -23.63 -14.62 6.90
C ASN A 206 -22.47 -15.03 7.81
N LYS A 207 -22.68 -16.05 8.64
CA LYS A 207 -21.67 -16.60 9.55
C LYS A 207 -20.44 -17.23 8.85
N LYS A 208 -20.49 -17.45 7.55
CA LYS A 208 -19.35 -17.93 6.74
C LYS A 208 -18.52 -16.79 6.15
N SER A 209 -18.93 -15.54 6.36
CA SER A 209 -18.20 -14.37 5.88
C SER A 209 -16.90 -14.15 6.66
N ARG A 210 -16.05 -13.24 6.13
CA ARG A 210 -14.81 -12.83 6.79
C ARG A 210 -14.97 -12.09 8.11
N PHE A 211 -16.21 -11.76 8.49
CA PHE A 211 -16.57 -11.10 9.73
C PHE A 211 -16.77 -12.06 10.90
N PHE A 212 -16.65 -13.37 10.64
CA PHE A 212 -16.78 -14.41 11.67
C PHE A 212 -15.59 -15.36 11.66
N ASP A 213 -15.17 -15.76 12.83
CA ASP A 213 -14.15 -16.79 13.04
C ASP A 213 -14.76 -18.21 12.94
N LEU A 214 -13.92 -19.23 13.04
CA LEU A 214 -14.32 -20.62 12.86
C LEU A 214 -15.31 -21.10 13.91
N ASP A 215 -15.25 -20.53 15.10
CA ASP A 215 -16.16 -20.82 16.23
C ASP A 215 -17.49 -20.07 16.14
N GLY A 216 -17.67 -19.21 15.13
CA GLY A 216 -18.85 -18.39 14.91
C GLY A 216 -18.88 -17.08 15.68
N SER A 217 -17.83 -16.76 16.43
CA SER A 217 -17.64 -15.45 17.05
C SER A 217 -17.30 -14.38 16.00
N TYR A 218 -17.46 -13.11 16.37
CA TYR A 218 -17.05 -12.02 15.50
C TYR A 218 -15.53 -12.00 15.33
N SER A 219 -15.06 -11.97 14.09
CA SER A 219 -13.65 -11.82 13.80
C SER A 219 -13.16 -10.39 14.07
N TRP A 220 -11.86 -10.19 14.09
CA TRP A 220 -11.24 -8.88 14.25
C TRP A 220 -11.74 -7.80 13.25
N ARG A 221 -12.38 -8.20 12.16
CA ARG A 221 -12.94 -7.29 11.16
C ARG A 221 -14.28 -6.68 11.55
N TRP A 222 -14.94 -7.24 12.58
CA TRP A 222 -16.22 -6.73 13.05
C TRP A 222 -16.02 -5.42 13.82
N GLY A 223 -16.72 -4.37 13.42
CA GLY A 223 -16.59 -3.05 14.02
C GLY A 223 -15.23 -2.37 13.82
N TYR A 224 -14.38 -2.92 12.97
CA TYR A 224 -13.02 -2.42 12.77
C TYR A 224 -13.00 -0.96 12.31
N PRO A 225 -12.29 -0.05 13.05
CA PRO A 225 -12.25 1.37 12.75
C PRO A 225 -11.64 1.65 11.37
N PRO A 226 -12.25 2.54 10.55
CA PRO A 226 -11.72 2.86 9.24
C PRO A 226 -10.26 3.34 9.27
N MET A 227 -9.92 4.28 10.15
CA MET A 227 -8.57 4.83 10.23
C MET A 227 -7.53 3.88 10.82
N LEU A 228 -7.87 2.71 11.34
CA LEU A 228 -6.89 1.66 11.61
C LEU A 228 -6.45 0.92 10.33
N TYR A 229 -7.03 1.27 9.17
CA TYR A 229 -6.63 0.74 7.86
C TYR A 229 -6.23 1.85 6.87
N PRO A 230 -5.30 2.76 7.25
CA PRO A 230 -5.00 3.98 6.50
C PRO A 230 -4.00 3.75 5.38
N THR A 231 -3.32 2.61 5.36
CA THR A 231 -2.11 2.39 4.56
C THR A 231 -2.37 2.49 3.07
N HIS A 232 -3.53 2.00 2.59
CA HIS A 232 -3.95 2.13 1.19
C HIS A 232 -4.24 3.59 0.76
N SER A 233 -4.44 4.51 1.72
CA SER A 233 -4.49 5.94 1.46
C SER A 233 -3.12 6.59 1.66
N LEU A 234 -2.48 6.41 2.82
CA LEU A 234 -1.22 7.06 3.16
C LEU A 234 -0.03 6.56 2.34
N GLY A 235 -0.13 5.38 1.74
CA GLY A 235 0.86 4.89 0.78
C GLY A 235 1.05 5.82 -0.43
N TYR A 236 0.02 6.57 -0.80
CA TYR A 236 0.07 7.56 -1.88
C TYR A 236 0.86 8.83 -1.51
N ILE A 237 0.99 9.19 -0.25
CA ILE A 237 1.84 10.32 0.16
C ILE A 237 3.22 9.84 0.60
N THR A 238 3.31 8.98 1.59
CA THR A 238 4.58 8.46 2.10
C THR A 238 5.34 7.69 1.02
N GLY A 239 4.64 6.85 0.24
CA GLY A 239 5.23 6.06 -0.84
C GLY A 239 5.70 6.88 -2.03
N VAL A 240 5.20 8.10 -2.23
CA VAL A 240 5.59 8.99 -3.33
C VAL A 240 6.67 9.97 -2.91
N THR A 241 6.54 10.59 -1.74
CA THR A 241 7.39 11.71 -1.31
C THR A 241 8.41 11.33 -0.24
N GLY A 242 8.20 10.21 0.47
CA GLY A 242 8.95 9.85 1.67
C GLY A 242 8.62 10.72 2.90
N GLU A 243 7.61 11.59 2.82
CA GLU A 243 7.19 12.44 3.93
C GLU A 243 6.45 11.64 5.01
N THR A 244 6.57 12.08 6.25
CA THR A 244 5.88 11.49 7.40
C THR A 244 4.84 12.47 7.95
N ILE A 245 3.72 11.95 8.42
CA ILE A 245 2.68 12.77 9.04
C ILE A 245 3.12 13.19 10.45
N LYS A 246 3.02 14.49 10.77
CA LYS A 246 3.36 15.04 12.09
C LYS A 246 2.16 15.36 12.97
N SER A 247 1.00 15.63 12.35
CA SER A 247 -0.23 15.95 13.08
C SER A 247 -1.47 15.58 12.27
N VAL A 248 -2.57 15.30 12.96
CA VAL A 248 -3.84 14.89 12.38
C VAL A 248 -5.01 15.46 13.17
N SER A 249 -6.08 15.82 12.47
CA SER A 249 -7.43 16.05 12.98
C SER A 249 -8.39 15.19 12.14
N CYS A 250 -9.23 14.38 12.79
CA CYS A 250 -10.09 13.41 12.11
C CYS A 250 -11.51 13.47 12.65
N LEU A 251 -12.47 13.44 11.76
CA LEU A 251 -13.89 13.29 12.10
C LEU A 251 -14.39 11.92 11.64
N GLY A 252 -15.28 11.35 12.44
CA GLY A 252 -15.97 10.12 12.13
C GLY A 252 -17.44 10.36 11.82
N TRP A 253 -17.99 9.51 10.96
CA TRP A 253 -19.42 9.44 10.71
C TRP A 253 -19.93 8.02 11.00
N GLY A 254 -20.98 7.95 11.82
CA GLY A 254 -21.69 6.73 12.14
C GLY A 254 -23.03 7.08 12.74
N THR A 255 -24.09 6.39 12.30
CA THR A 255 -25.44 6.59 12.81
C THR A 255 -26.15 5.26 12.96
N GLY A 256 -27.07 5.19 13.93
CA GLY A 256 -27.89 4.03 14.17
C GLY A 256 -27.35 3.09 15.25
N ASP A 257 -28.09 2.03 15.46
CA ASP A 257 -27.91 1.02 16.49
C ASP A 257 -27.41 -0.34 15.93
N HIS A 258 -26.81 -0.29 14.72
CA HIS A 258 -26.32 -1.52 14.10
C HIS A 258 -25.21 -2.15 14.97
N PRO A 259 -25.27 -3.48 15.25
CA PRO A 259 -24.30 -4.17 16.10
C PRO A 259 -22.83 -3.98 15.70
N TYR A 260 -22.55 -3.74 14.42
CA TYR A 260 -21.19 -3.39 13.95
C TYR A 260 -20.62 -2.16 14.64
N LEU A 261 -21.45 -1.17 15.01
CA LEU A 261 -21.04 0.05 15.70
C LEU A 261 -21.19 -0.03 17.22
N THR A 262 -22.15 -0.81 17.71
CA THR A 262 -22.51 -0.83 19.14
C THR A 262 -21.95 -2.03 19.88
N GLU A 263 -21.58 -3.11 19.16
CA GLU A 263 -21.10 -4.37 19.74
C GLU A 263 -19.78 -4.78 19.06
N ASN A 264 -18.71 -4.02 19.31
CA ASN A 264 -17.40 -4.32 18.72
C ASN A 264 -16.25 -4.15 19.73
N ALA A 265 -15.13 -4.81 19.46
CA ALA A 265 -13.97 -4.84 20.34
C ALA A 265 -13.14 -3.54 20.35
N TYR A 266 -13.55 -2.53 19.58
CA TYR A 266 -12.78 -1.30 19.37
C TYR A 266 -13.46 -0.07 19.95
N ASP A 267 -14.65 -0.20 20.52
CA ASP A 267 -15.52 0.92 20.89
C ASP A 267 -15.71 1.93 19.73
N ASN A 268 -15.74 1.40 18.50
CA ASN A 268 -15.79 2.20 17.28
C ASN A 268 -17.23 2.56 16.90
N PRO A 269 -17.63 3.85 17.00
CA PRO A 269 -18.97 4.30 16.61
C PRO A 269 -19.03 4.75 15.12
N HIS A 270 -18.00 4.51 14.31
CA HIS A 270 -17.90 5.13 12.99
C HIS A 270 -17.87 4.10 11.85
N TRP A 271 -18.69 4.34 10.83
CA TRP A 271 -18.61 3.68 9.54
C TRP A 271 -17.51 4.28 8.65
N ASN A 272 -17.36 5.59 8.71
CA ASN A 272 -16.48 6.36 7.82
C ASN A 272 -15.66 7.35 8.63
N GLN A 273 -14.40 7.55 8.25
CA GLN A 273 -13.53 8.53 8.88
C GLN A 273 -12.79 9.34 7.84
N ALA A 274 -12.73 10.66 8.04
CA ALA A 274 -12.03 11.62 7.17
C ALA A 274 -11.09 12.48 8.00
N ALA A 275 -9.83 12.54 7.61
CA ALA A 275 -8.78 13.24 8.32
C ALA A 275 -8.12 14.33 7.48
N MET A 276 -7.80 15.46 8.12
CA MET A 276 -6.84 16.45 7.65
C MET A 276 -5.54 16.27 8.42
N MET A 277 -4.44 16.14 7.70
CA MET A 277 -3.13 15.85 8.25
C MET A 277 -2.10 16.85 7.73
N GLN A 278 -0.97 16.99 8.45
CA GLN A 278 0.16 17.77 8.00
C GLN A 278 1.43 16.92 8.06
N THR A 279 2.22 16.96 6.97
CA THR A 279 3.52 16.29 6.93
C THR A 279 4.62 17.07 7.65
N ASP A 280 5.75 16.42 7.84
CA ASP A 280 6.96 17.02 8.41
C ASP A 280 7.60 18.09 7.49
N ARG A 281 7.26 18.09 6.18
CA ARG A 281 7.68 19.13 5.22
C ARG A 281 6.61 20.21 5.00
N GLY A 282 5.47 20.12 5.70
CA GLY A 282 4.41 21.12 5.64
C GLY A 282 3.33 20.86 4.59
N ASN A 283 3.42 19.77 3.83
CA ASN A 283 2.37 19.35 2.90
C ASN A 283 1.09 19.00 3.69
N MET A 284 -0.05 19.49 3.23
CA MET A 284 -1.36 19.15 3.78
C MET A 284 -1.88 17.89 3.10
N VAL A 285 -2.51 17.01 3.86
CA VAL A 285 -3.03 15.74 3.36
C VAL A 285 -4.47 15.54 3.80
N ARG A 286 -5.38 15.30 2.86
CA ARG A 286 -6.71 14.77 3.15
C ARG A 286 -6.68 13.26 2.99
N CYS A 287 -6.98 12.53 4.07
CA CYS A 287 -7.03 11.07 4.07
C CYS A 287 -8.42 10.58 4.44
N ASN A 288 -9.04 9.81 3.55
CA ASN A 288 -10.37 9.24 3.77
C ASN A 288 -10.29 7.72 3.78
N VAL A 289 -10.97 7.09 4.76
CA VAL A 289 -11.20 5.63 4.77
C VAL A 289 -12.66 5.37 5.09
N PHE A 290 -13.38 4.72 4.17
CA PHE A 290 -14.83 4.53 4.27
C PHE A 290 -15.21 3.05 4.13
N TRP A 291 -16.07 2.60 5.06
CA TRP A 291 -16.65 1.26 5.06
C TRP A 291 -18.10 1.20 4.62
N LEU A 292 -18.81 2.32 4.63
CA LEU A 292 -20.19 2.43 4.18
C LEU A 292 -20.31 3.54 3.13
N CYS A 293 -20.25 3.16 1.87
CA CYS A 293 -20.35 4.08 0.75
C CYS A 293 -20.65 3.27 -0.53
N ALA A 294 -21.44 3.82 -1.45
CA ALA A 294 -21.70 3.20 -2.74
C ALA A 294 -20.50 3.40 -3.70
N ALA A 295 -19.29 3.08 -3.23
CA ALA A 295 -18.05 3.22 -3.97
C ALA A 295 -17.03 2.17 -3.51
N HIS A 296 -16.11 1.80 -4.40
CA HIS A 296 -15.00 0.92 -4.09
C HIS A 296 -13.74 1.35 -4.83
N GLY A 297 -12.60 1.27 -4.15
CA GLY A 297 -11.29 1.55 -4.74
C GLY A 297 -10.44 2.49 -3.90
N GLU A 298 -9.31 2.79 -4.44
CA GLU A 298 -8.32 3.69 -3.86
C GLU A 298 -7.89 4.70 -4.92
N ARG A 299 -7.68 5.94 -4.51
CA ARG A 299 -7.33 7.03 -5.40
C ARG A 299 -6.55 8.11 -4.67
N ALA A 300 -5.73 8.85 -5.43
CA ALA A 300 -5.03 10.03 -4.94
C ALA A 300 -4.97 11.16 -5.97
N GLN A 301 -4.66 12.36 -5.47
CA GLN A 301 -4.41 13.56 -6.27
C GLN A 301 -3.26 14.32 -5.60
N TRP A 302 -2.34 14.84 -6.41
CA TRP A 302 -1.17 15.56 -5.90
C TRP A 302 -1.11 16.95 -6.52
N PHE A 303 -1.00 17.96 -5.68
CA PHE A 303 -0.99 19.37 -6.05
C PHE A 303 0.37 19.98 -5.73
N GLY A 304 1.08 20.38 -6.77
CA GLY A 304 2.34 21.10 -6.68
C GLY A 304 2.27 22.47 -7.33
N ASP A 305 3.26 23.31 -7.06
CA ASP A 305 3.34 24.67 -7.60
C ASP A 305 3.67 24.71 -9.11
N LYS A 306 4.16 23.60 -9.70
CA LYS A 306 4.43 23.48 -11.14
C LYS A 306 3.42 22.60 -11.86
N ALA A 307 2.91 21.56 -11.21
CA ALA A 307 1.96 20.63 -11.82
C ALA A 307 1.01 20.05 -10.78
N THR A 308 -0.15 19.61 -11.26
CA THR A 308 -1.15 18.86 -10.50
C THR A 308 -1.47 17.56 -11.24
N PHE A 309 -1.48 16.46 -10.53
CA PHE A 309 -1.88 15.16 -11.07
C PHE A 309 -3.16 14.67 -10.41
N TYR A 310 -4.13 14.30 -11.22
CA TYR A 310 -5.39 13.67 -10.82
C TYR A 310 -5.36 12.22 -11.26
N MET A 311 -5.40 11.30 -10.30
CA MET A 311 -5.51 9.88 -10.60
C MET A 311 -6.86 9.57 -11.22
N HIS A 312 -6.91 8.58 -12.11
CA HIS A 312 -8.12 8.09 -12.77
C HIS A 312 -9.30 7.90 -11.79
N LYS A 313 -10.46 8.34 -12.23
CA LYS A 313 -11.73 8.11 -11.52
C LYS A 313 -12.66 7.34 -12.43
N GLY A 314 -12.85 6.06 -12.13
CA GLY A 314 -13.57 5.10 -12.96
C GLY A 314 -14.88 5.66 -13.54
N GLY A 315 -14.96 5.67 -14.86
CA GLY A 315 -16.13 6.13 -15.61
C GLY A 315 -16.35 7.66 -15.65
N ILE A 316 -15.48 8.47 -15.01
CA ILE A 316 -15.63 9.93 -14.98
C ILE A 316 -14.54 10.63 -15.79
N HIS A 317 -13.28 10.27 -15.56
CA HIS A 317 -12.13 10.81 -16.30
C HIS A 317 -10.94 9.84 -16.23
N GLU A 318 -10.07 9.93 -17.21
CA GLU A 318 -8.76 9.30 -17.19
C GLU A 318 -7.80 10.05 -16.24
N SER A 319 -6.61 9.52 -16.03
CA SER A 319 -5.58 10.22 -15.27
C SER A 319 -5.20 11.51 -15.98
N LEU A 320 -5.20 12.62 -15.26
CA LEU A 320 -5.09 13.96 -15.81
C LEU A 320 -3.90 14.70 -15.19
N LEU A 321 -3.07 15.31 -16.03
CA LEU A 321 -1.95 16.14 -15.62
C LEU A 321 -2.18 17.58 -16.10
N LYS A 322 -2.02 18.54 -15.19
CA LYS A 322 -2.09 19.99 -15.45
C LYS A 322 -0.77 20.64 -15.13
N PHE A 323 -0.34 21.54 -15.99
CA PHE A 323 0.91 22.31 -15.82
C PHE A 323 0.62 23.82 -15.82
N ARG A 324 1.49 24.55 -15.12
CA ARG A 324 1.60 26.01 -15.31
C ARG A 324 2.57 26.27 -16.44
N THR A 325 2.15 26.99 -17.48
CA THR A 325 3.00 27.37 -18.60
C THR A 325 3.88 28.57 -18.25
N ARG A 326 5.12 28.59 -18.79
CA ARG A 326 6.01 29.75 -18.64
C ARG A 326 5.59 30.86 -19.61
N GLY A 327 5.59 32.10 -19.13
CA GLY A 327 5.41 33.29 -19.96
C GLY A 327 3.97 33.60 -20.33
N ASP A 328 3.04 33.00 -19.68
CA ASP A 328 1.63 33.31 -19.90
C ASP A 328 1.29 34.73 -19.50
N THR A 329 0.72 35.46 -20.46
CA THR A 329 0.04 36.71 -20.19
C THR A 329 -1.20 36.44 -19.34
N ALA A 330 -1.44 37.32 -18.38
CA ALA A 330 -2.63 37.25 -17.55
C ALA A 330 -3.90 37.20 -18.39
N THR A 331 -4.81 36.32 -18.01
CA THR A 331 -6.18 36.33 -18.55
C THR A 331 -6.94 37.54 -17.99
N ARG A 332 -8.20 37.76 -18.44
CA ARG A 332 -9.10 38.81 -17.91
C ARG A 332 -9.14 38.86 -16.36
N TYR A 333 -8.79 37.78 -15.69
CA TYR A 333 -8.77 37.63 -14.22
C TYR A 333 -7.37 37.48 -13.64
N ASP A 334 -6.33 37.86 -14.39
CA ASP A 334 -4.92 37.66 -14.00
C ASP A 334 -4.58 36.21 -13.65
N LEU A 335 -5.27 35.27 -14.26
CA LEU A 335 -5.02 33.84 -14.08
C LEU A 335 -4.02 33.33 -15.14
N PRO A 336 -2.99 32.61 -14.75
CA PRO A 336 -2.08 31.99 -15.70
C PRO A 336 -2.82 30.95 -16.53
N THR A 337 -2.47 30.83 -17.80
CA THR A 337 -2.96 29.75 -18.65
C THR A 337 -2.45 28.41 -18.12
N GLN A 338 -3.30 27.41 -18.12
CA GLN A 338 -2.96 26.04 -17.75
C GLN A 338 -3.04 25.15 -18.97
N GLU A 339 -1.98 24.42 -19.24
CA GLU A 339 -1.97 23.35 -20.21
C GLU A 339 -2.06 21.99 -19.50
N GLY A 340 -2.51 20.99 -20.22
CA GLY A 340 -2.54 19.64 -19.71
C GLY A 340 -3.54 18.77 -20.46
N GLY A 341 -3.54 17.51 -20.17
CA GLY A 341 -4.43 16.53 -20.79
C GLY A 341 -4.33 15.19 -20.08
N ASP A 342 -4.99 14.22 -20.67
CA ASP A 342 -4.96 12.85 -20.20
C ASP A 342 -3.52 12.30 -20.24
N VAL A 343 -3.18 11.51 -19.24
CA VAL A 343 -1.86 10.88 -19.11
C VAL A 343 -2.02 9.39 -19.30
N GLU A 344 -1.34 8.87 -20.30
CA GLU A 344 -1.17 7.43 -20.43
C GLU A 344 -0.23 6.91 -19.34
N ILE A 345 -0.75 6.09 -18.44
CA ILE A 345 0.04 5.49 -17.38
C ILE A 345 0.81 4.29 -17.94
N PRO A 346 2.16 4.25 -17.81
CA PRO A 346 2.94 3.15 -18.33
C PRO A 346 2.55 1.81 -17.70
N GLU A 347 2.53 0.76 -18.50
CA GLU A 347 2.35 -0.61 -18.01
C GLU A 347 3.65 -1.13 -17.39
N TYR A 348 4.03 -0.60 -16.22
CA TYR A 348 5.28 -0.91 -15.52
C TYR A 348 5.52 -2.40 -15.30
N TRP A 349 4.46 -3.19 -15.20
CA TRP A 349 4.56 -4.65 -15.07
C TRP A 349 5.20 -5.35 -16.28
N LYS A 350 5.25 -4.69 -17.44
CA LYS A 350 5.97 -5.16 -18.64
C LYS A 350 7.45 -4.80 -18.66
N SER A 351 7.89 -3.93 -17.74
CA SER A 351 9.24 -3.39 -17.75
C SER A 351 10.26 -4.35 -17.11
N ASP A 352 11.53 -3.94 -17.20
CA ASP A 352 12.67 -4.61 -16.55
C ASP A 352 12.75 -4.43 -15.04
N MET A 353 11.80 -3.70 -14.45
CA MET A 353 11.61 -3.66 -12.99
C MET A 353 11.24 -5.03 -12.40
N LEU A 354 10.75 -5.94 -13.25
CA LEU A 354 10.36 -7.29 -12.85
C LEU A 354 11.16 -8.35 -13.62
N PRO A 355 11.44 -9.50 -12.97
CA PRO A 355 11.94 -10.68 -13.68
C PRO A 355 11.01 -11.06 -14.83
N PRO A 356 11.53 -11.61 -15.94
CA PRO A 356 10.70 -11.96 -17.10
C PRO A 356 9.48 -12.83 -16.78
N ALA A 357 9.63 -13.82 -15.90
CA ALA A 357 8.54 -14.71 -15.49
C ALA A 357 7.41 -13.99 -14.72
N MET A 358 7.71 -12.85 -14.09
CA MET A 358 6.76 -12.06 -13.30
C MET A 358 6.12 -10.90 -14.09
N ARG A 359 6.43 -10.75 -15.38
CA ARG A 359 5.91 -9.67 -16.25
C ARG A 359 4.51 -9.98 -16.76
N HIS A 360 3.55 -10.10 -15.88
CA HIS A 360 2.14 -10.33 -16.18
C HIS A 360 1.23 -9.55 -15.22
N LYS A 361 -0.05 -9.46 -15.54
CA LYS A 361 -1.04 -8.82 -14.67
C LYS A 361 -1.21 -9.59 -13.37
N SER A 362 -1.24 -8.89 -12.25
CA SER A 362 -1.39 -9.47 -10.92
C SER A 362 -2.43 -8.70 -10.08
N GLY A 363 -2.67 -9.14 -8.85
CA GLY A 363 -3.65 -8.53 -7.97
C GLY A 363 -3.33 -7.07 -7.61
N HIS A 364 -4.34 -6.33 -7.13
CA HIS A 364 -4.24 -4.95 -6.66
C HIS A 364 -3.53 -4.01 -7.65
N GLY A 365 -4.02 -3.96 -8.90
CA GLY A 365 -3.44 -3.09 -9.93
C GLY A 365 -2.01 -3.46 -10.30
N ASN A 366 -1.70 -4.76 -10.32
CA ASN A 366 -0.41 -5.35 -10.65
C ASN A 366 0.69 -5.22 -9.57
N SER A 367 0.34 -4.80 -8.34
CA SER A 367 1.33 -4.59 -7.28
C SER A 367 1.90 -5.88 -6.67
N HIS A 368 1.21 -7.02 -6.74
CA HIS A 368 1.66 -8.24 -6.08
C HIS A 368 2.98 -8.79 -6.62
N THR A 369 3.19 -8.75 -7.94
CA THR A 369 4.48 -9.13 -8.55
C THR A 369 5.61 -8.22 -8.11
N PHE A 370 5.36 -6.90 -8.04
CA PHE A 370 6.35 -5.93 -7.56
C PHE A 370 6.70 -6.14 -6.09
N LEU A 371 5.71 -6.34 -5.22
CA LEU A 371 5.95 -6.59 -3.79
C LEU A 371 6.75 -7.86 -3.57
N SER A 372 6.41 -8.93 -4.30
CA SER A 372 7.16 -10.18 -4.25
C SER A 372 8.60 -10.01 -4.72
N ALA A 373 8.80 -9.36 -5.87
CA ALA A 373 10.12 -9.14 -6.43
C ALA A 373 10.97 -8.22 -5.56
N GLU A 374 10.38 -7.13 -5.04
CA GLU A 374 11.07 -6.16 -4.19
C GLU A 374 11.61 -6.82 -2.91
N PHE A 375 10.76 -7.59 -2.22
CA PHE A 375 11.20 -8.25 -0.99
C PHE A 375 12.34 -9.23 -1.24
N VAL A 376 12.22 -10.08 -2.25
CA VAL A 376 13.28 -11.05 -2.59
C VAL A 376 14.56 -10.33 -3.01
N ASN A 377 14.47 -9.31 -3.88
CA ASN A 377 15.64 -8.55 -4.33
C ASN A 377 16.31 -7.81 -3.18
N ALA A 378 15.55 -7.18 -2.27
CA ALA A 378 16.11 -6.51 -1.10
C ALA A 378 16.94 -7.46 -0.23
N LEU A 379 16.47 -8.69 -0.03
CA LEU A 379 17.21 -9.72 0.73
C LEU A 379 18.46 -10.20 -0.01
N LEU A 380 18.39 -10.38 -1.31
CA LEU A 380 19.55 -10.79 -2.13
C LEU A 380 20.64 -9.71 -2.17
N ASP A 381 20.21 -8.44 -2.23
CA ASP A 381 21.11 -7.29 -2.29
C ASP A 381 21.61 -6.83 -0.92
N GLY A 382 21.08 -7.37 0.16
CA GLY A 382 21.41 -6.97 1.54
C GLY A 382 21.02 -5.52 1.84
N ARG A 383 19.98 -5.00 1.18
CA ARG A 383 19.46 -3.62 1.35
C ARG A 383 18.13 -3.60 2.08
N LYS A 384 17.76 -2.43 2.58
CA LYS A 384 16.40 -2.22 3.08
C LYS A 384 15.38 -2.35 1.94
N PRO A 385 14.22 -2.99 2.18
CA PRO A 385 13.12 -3.00 1.22
C PRO A 385 12.44 -1.62 1.12
N ALA A 386 11.72 -1.39 0.03
CA ALA A 386 11.12 -0.09 -0.26
C ALA A 386 10.08 0.37 0.78
N VAL A 387 9.33 -0.57 1.36
CA VAL A 387 8.39 -0.30 2.46
C VAL A 387 8.92 -1.00 3.72
N ASP A 388 10.10 -0.54 4.16
CA ASP A 388 10.74 -1.03 5.39
C ASP A 388 9.92 -0.65 6.64
N ILE A 389 10.45 -0.98 7.82
CA ILE A 389 9.77 -0.69 9.09
C ILE A 389 9.45 0.80 9.26
N ASP A 390 10.32 1.70 8.81
CA ASP A 390 10.12 3.14 8.96
C ASP A 390 8.98 3.63 8.05
N ALA A 391 8.98 3.22 6.79
CA ALA A 391 7.90 3.50 5.85
C ALA A 391 6.58 2.85 6.27
N ALA A 392 6.61 1.62 6.77
CA ALA A 392 5.43 0.91 7.26
C ALA A 392 4.76 1.64 8.43
N LEU A 393 5.55 2.08 9.41
CA LEU A 393 5.04 2.85 10.55
C LEU A 393 4.58 4.25 10.12
N ALA A 394 5.27 4.90 9.18
CA ALA A 394 4.83 6.19 8.63
C ALA A 394 3.48 6.12 7.90
N MET A 395 3.13 4.97 7.33
CA MET A 395 1.83 4.71 6.69
C MET A 395 0.76 4.21 7.68
N THR A 396 1.14 3.65 8.82
CA THR A 396 0.20 3.00 9.76
C THR A 396 -0.14 3.89 10.96
N VAL A 397 0.88 4.43 11.63
CA VAL A 397 0.72 5.16 12.90
C VAL A 397 -0.19 6.39 12.81
N PRO A 398 -0.15 7.19 11.72
CA PRO A 398 -1.05 8.33 11.61
C PRO A 398 -2.53 7.94 11.66
N GLY A 399 -2.89 6.76 11.17
CA GLY A 399 -4.27 6.29 11.25
C GLY A 399 -4.71 5.90 12.66
N ILE A 400 -3.81 5.34 13.46
CA ILE A 400 -4.09 5.07 14.89
C ILE A 400 -4.42 6.38 15.61
N VAL A 401 -3.60 7.41 15.41
CA VAL A 401 -3.83 8.73 15.98
C VAL A 401 -5.08 9.42 15.41
N ALA A 402 -5.36 9.21 14.12
CA ALA A 402 -6.57 9.72 13.48
C ALA A 402 -7.84 9.10 14.09
N HIS A 403 -7.83 7.81 14.36
CA HIS A 403 -8.95 7.18 15.06
C HIS A 403 -9.13 7.76 16.46
N GLN A 404 -8.05 7.94 17.22
CA GLN A 404 -8.09 8.59 18.54
C GLN A 404 -8.63 10.03 18.48
N SER A 405 -8.25 10.80 17.44
CA SER A 405 -8.78 12.13 17.18
C SER A 405 -10.28 12.10 16.91
N ALA A 406 -10.75 11.14 16.09
CA ALA A 406 -12.18 10.99 15.78
C ALA A 406 -13.04 10.65 17.00
N LEU A 407 -12.49 9.89 17.96
CA LEU A 407 -13.15 9.62 19.26
C LEU A 407 -13.17 10.84 20.19
N LYS A 408 -12.49 11.94 19.83
CA LYS A 408 -12.40 13.21 20.57
C LYS A 408 -12.88 14.39 19.71
N ASP A 409 -13.91 14.18 18.91
CA ASP A 409 -14.55 15.22 18.10
C ASP A 409 -13.59 16.02 17.20
N GLY A 410 -12.54 15.36 16.69
CA GLY A 410 -11.59 15.97 15.77
C GLY A 410 -10.45 16.75 16.44
N GLU A 411 -10.18 16.51 17.72
CA GLU A 411 -9.02 17.10 18.40
C GLU A 411 -7.75 16.95 17.56
N GLN A 412 -7.03 18.06 17.33
CA GLN A 412 -5.76 17.97 16.61
C GLN A 412 -4.69 17.30 17.47
N MET A 413 -4.18 16.19 17.01
CA MET A 413 -3.23 15.35 17.73
C MET A 413 -1.88 15.27 17.00
N LYS A 414 -0.78 15.19 17.78
CA LYS A 414 0.56 14.92 17.23
C LYS A 414 0.75 13.45 16.98
N VAL A 415 1.36 13.13 15.83
CA VAL A 415 1.75 11.75 15.49
C VAL A 415 3.15 11.49 16.07
N PRO A 416 3.33 10.46 16.91
CA PRO A 416 4.63 10.14 17.47
C PRO A 416 5.60 9.62 16.41
N LYS A 417 6.89 9.90 16.59
CA LYS A 417 7.98 9.32 15.81
C LYS A 417 8.62 8.19 16.62
N PHE A 418 8.88 7.08 15.97
CA PHE A 418 9.62 5.96 16.56
C PHE A 418 11.07 6.02 16.06
N ALA A 419 12.00 6.29 16.98
CA ALA A 419 13.43 6.43 16.71
C ALA A 419 14.14 5.06 16.55
#